data_c0c93cfc361140f11bd73b54314b75dc
#
_entry.id   c0c93cfc361140f11bd73b54314b75dc
#
_cell.length_a   1.000
_cell.length_b   1.000
_cell.length_c   1.000
_cell.angle_alpha   90.00
_cell.angle_beta   90.00
_cell.angle_gamma   90.00
#
_symmetry.space_group_name_H-M   'P 1'
#
loop_
_entity.id
_entity.type
_entity.pdbx_description
1 polymer ?
#
loop_
_entity_poly.entity_id
_entity_poly.type
_entity_poly.pdbx_seq_one_letter_code
_entity_poly.pdbx_strand_id
1 'polypeptide(L)'
;MSTEKRAYTAFVGVDKELEVFGLEPSATMKEVTEAYEDAMRIYQTQREQAQQFIDAGYQDPKTRPATDDDGEEIDYGYKTKESYDIYVRKCQDELEANELYQRNHQQAYDAIRNAKTEQRYGNVQIISNSSHYKLAGNSIVCDVLMYIYEEFLYPTGRRLSGEITDMFAQPQFRLQRNWKKDPLRVVTLCSGYDSQCIAFDMLKERYPDFDFELKAWAEFDPESKRPLNEQPAVVAHNLLFPQWADRNRGDMTKCSWDDLKDAEIDFLTYSTPCQSISQAGKREGIKKDSGTRSAVLWFTEHAVEVMRPKVLLQENVRALINQVNMPDFREWCQLLEKHGYVNFLAPSFPIAWAKDKREKKTIPGILNAKHYGVAQNRERVYMVSIRRDVLGDTQYEFPRPFELQSCIADILEENVSEKFFLKPDSVIKFLSKNEADQQAQIFYEVTDHKLSDEEIQLVRQGGHIAG
;
A
#
# COMPACT_ATOMS: atom_id res chain seq x y z
N MET A 1 30.17 4.04 -2.63
CA MET A 1 30.47 3.47 -1.31
C MET A 1 29.87 2.08 -1.28
N SER A 2 30.69 1.05 -1.15
CA SER A 2 30.25 -0.34 -1.05
C SER A 2 29.53 -0.51 0.29
N THR A 3 28.25 -0.87 0.23
CA THR A 3 27.49 -1.25 1.42
C THR A 3 27.90 -2.66 1.81
N GLU A 4 28.76 -2.79 2.81
CA GLU A 4 29.06 -4.08 3.42
C GLU A 4 27.79 -4.68 4.01
N LYS A 5 27.49 -5.90 3.59
CA LYS A 5 26.45 -6.71 4.20
C LYS A 5 26.90 -7.07 5.63
N ARG A 6 26.37 -6.43 6.63
CA ARG A 6 26.57 -6.84 8.02
C ARG A 6 25.57 -7.93 8.36
N ALA A 7 26.06 -9.13 8.60
CA ALA A 7 25.26 -10.17 9.20
C ALA A 7 24.87 -9.76 10.63
N TYR A 8 23.60 -9.95 10.98
CA TYR A 8 23.13 -9.80 12.36
C TYR A 8 22.38 -11.06 12.80
N THR A 9 22.35 -11.30 14.08
CA THR A 9 21.57 -12.38 14.67
C THR A 9 20.17 -11.85 14.95
N ALA A 10 19.15 -12.48 14.37
CA ALA A 10 17.74 -12.14 14.61
C ALA A 10 17.06 -13.22 15.44
N PHE A 11 16.12 -12.82 16.27
CA PHE A 11 15.19 -13.75 16.93
C PHE A 11 14.13 -14.23 15.95
N VAL A 12 13.73 -15.50 16.04
CA VAL A 12 12.79 -16.13 15.10
C VAL A 12 11.38 -16.10 15.66
N GLY A 13 10.45 -15.52 14.90
CA GLY A 13 9.02 -15.59 15.17
C GLY A 13 8.53 -14.72 16.32
N VAL A 14 9.26 -13.66 16.66
CA VAL A 14 8.95 -12.73 17.77
C VAL A 14 9.01 -11.25 17.33
N ASP A 15 8.73 -10.99 16.06
CA ASP A 15 8.81 -9.61 15.52
C ASP A 15 7.78 -8.68 16.21
N LYS A 16 6.58 -9.19 16.54
CA LYS A 16 5.55 -8.44 17.28
C LYS A 16 5.95 -8.14 18.72
N GLU A 17 6.66 -9.06 19.36
CA GLU A 17 7.18 -8.90 20.71
C GLU A 17 8.31 -7.84 20.74
N LEU A 18 9.13 -7.76 19.70
CA LEU A 18 10.13 -6.70 19.54
C LEU A 18 9.47 -5.33 19.35
N GLU A 19 8.38 -5.25 18.59
CA GLU A 19 7.59 -4.01 18.42
C GLU A 19 7.04 -3.47 19.74
N VAL A 20 6.72 -4.33 20.72
CA VAL A 20 6.28 -3.91 22.06
C VAL A 20 7.32 -3.02 22.74
N PHE A 21 8.60 -3.23 22.43
CA PHE A 21 9.72 -2.44 22.94
C PHE A 21 10.19 -1.36 21.96
N GLY A 22 9.55 -1.21 20.81
CA GLY A 22 9.99 -0.30 19.76
C GLY A 22 11.34 -0.69 19.13
N LEU A 23 11.68 -1.97 19.17
CA LEU A 23 12.96 -2.48 18.71
C LEU A 23 12.87 -3.10 17.31
N GLU A 24 13.96 -2.94 16.56
CA GLU A 24 14.11 -3.53 15.22
C GLU A 24 14.43 -5.04 15.30
N PRO A 25 14.16 -5.82 14.24
CA PRO A 25 14.48 -7.26 14.19
C PRO A 25 15.96 -7.59 14.40
N SER A 26 16.84 -6.59 14.24
CA SER A 26 18.29 -6.71 14.46
C SER A 26 18.71 -6.47 15.90
N ALA A 27 17.78 -6.19 16.80
CA ALA A 27 18.07 -5.91 18.19
C ALA A 27 18.79 -7.08 18.87
N THR A 28 19.75 -6.75 19.69
CA THR A 28 20.48 -7.72 20.50
C THR A 28 19.71 -8.04 21.79
N MET A 29 19.97 -9.17 22.41
CA MET A 29 19.37 -9.50 23.72
C MET A 29 19.71 -8.45 24.78
N LYS A 30 20.83 -7.76 24.66
CA LYS A 30 21.21 -6.65 25.55
C LYS A 30 20.24 -5.49 25.41
N GLU A 31 19.97 -5.04 24.16
CA GLU A 31 19.04 -3.94 23.89
C GLU A 31 17.60 -4.30 24.31
N VAL A 32 17.18 -5.54 24.11
CA VAL A 32 15.90 -6.04 24.60
C VAL A 32 15.81 -5.99 26.12
N THR A 33 16.89 -6.41 26.82
CA THR A 33 16.95 -6.39 28.27
C THR A 33 16.92 -4.95 28.81
N GLU A 34 17.70 -4.05 28.22
CA GLU A 34 17.72 -2.63 28.60
C GLU A 34 16.34 -1.98 28.40
N ALA A 35 15.70 -2.20 27.25
CA ALA A 35 14.36 -1.69 26.97
C ALA A 35 13.29 -2.24 27.95
N TYR A 36 13.39 -3.52 28.28
CA TYR A 36 12.52 -4.14 29.28
C TYR A 36 12.72 -3.54 30.68
N GLU A 37 13.97 -3.39 31.13
CA GLU A 37 14.31 -2.81 32.44
C GLU A 37 13.85 -1.35 32.54
N ASP A 38 13.99 -0.58 31.46
CA ASP A 38 13.51 0.81 31.38
C ASP A 38 12.00 0.88 31.47
N ALA A 39 11.26 0.02 30.75
CA ALA A 39 9.82 -0.06 30.83
C ALA A 39 9.35 -0.42 32.25
N MET A 40 10.00 -1.40 32.87
CA MET A 40 9.65 -1.83 34.24
C MET A 40 9.91 -0.71 35.25
N ARG A 41 10.99 0.04 35.10
CA ARG A 41 11.30 1.20 35.98
C ARG A 41 10.25 2.30 35.85
N ILE A 42 9.81 2.61 34.61
CA ILE A 42 8.75 3.59 34.39
C ILE A 42 7.45 3.14 35.07
N TYR A 43 7.05 1.89 34.89
CA TYR A 43 5.84 1.34 35.51
C TYR A 43 5.90 1.35 37.03
N GLN A 44 7.05 1.01 37.59
CA GLN A 44 7.24 1.04 39.03
C GLN A 44 7.13 2.47 39.58
N THR A 45 7.78 3.44 38.94
CA THR A 45 7.70 4.87 39.34
C THR A 45 6.25 5.38 39.29
N GLN A 46 5.54 5.11 38.20
CA GLN A 46 4.14 5.52 38.06
C GLN A 46 3.24 4.87 39.13
N ARG A 47 3.45 3.59 39.41
CA ARG A 47 2.74 2.87 40.45
C ARG A 47 2.98 3.45 41.84
N GLU A 48 4.23 3.72 42.17
CA GLU A 48 4.61 4.34 43.45
C GLU A 48 3.98 5.72 43.61
N GLN A 49 4.00 6.55 42.57
CA GLN A 49 3.37 7.87 42.60
C GLN A 49 1.85 7.80 42.77
N ALA A 50 1.17 6.94 42.01
CA ALA A 50 -0.27 6.76 42.14
C ALA A 50 -0.65 6.20 43.53
N GLN A 51 0.11 5.26 44.06
CA GLN A 51 -0.13 4.67 45.37
C GLN A 51 0.12 5.69 46.49
N GLN A 52 1.20 6.45 46.41
CA GLN A 52 1.50 7.53 47.38
C GLN A 52 0.37 8.54 47.45
N PHE A 53 -0.19 8.91 46.27
CA PHE A 53 -1.35 9.83 46.26
C PHE A 53 -2.58 9.24 46.95
N ILE A 54 -2.87 7.95 46.70
CA ILE A 54 -3.99 7.25 47.34
C ILE A 54 -3.78 7.13 48.84
N ASP A 55 -2.58 6.75 49.28
CA ASP A 55 -2.23 6.54 50.68
C ASP A 55 -2.19 7.85 51.49
N ALA A 56 -1.83 8.96 50.85
CA ALA A 56 -1.85 10.29 51.49
C ALA A 56 -3.26 10.70 51.92
N GLY A 57 -4.29 10.17 51.29
CA GLY A 57 -5.67 10.41 51.62
C GLY A 57 -6.14 11.85 51.35
N TYR A 58 -7.41 12.09 51.62
CA TYR A 58 -7.98 13.44 51.45
C TYR A 58 -7.51 14.36 52.54
N GLN A 59 -6.91 15.50 52.13
CA GLN A 59 -6.56 16.60 53.04
C GLN A 59 -7.45 17.80 52.74
N ASP A 60 -8.17 18.30 53.78
CA ASP A 60 -9.10 19.40 53.64
C ASP A 60 -8.32 20.67 53.21
N PRO A 61 -8.66 21.33 52.09
CA PRO A 61 -8.02 22.56 51.63
C PRO A 61 -7.98 23.71 52.64
N LYS A 62 -8.84 23.67 53.64
CA LYS A 62 -8.90 24.72 54.69
C LYS A 62 -7.88 24.51 55.81
N THR A 63 -7.37 23.31 55.96
CA THR A 63 -6.51 22.92 57.09
C THR A 63 -5.15 22.34 56.67
N ARG A 64 -4.99 21.99 55.40
CA ARG A 64 -3.73 21.45 54.87
C ARG A 64 -2.66 22.55 54.72
N PRO A 65 -1.37 22.23 54.83
CA PRO A 65 -0.28 23.17 54.56
C PRO A 65 -0.39 23.75 53.12
N ALA A 66 -0.12 25.06 52.98
CA ALA A 66 -0.08 25.71 51.68
C ALA A 66 1.31 25.61 51.01
N THR A 67 2.33 25.47 51.84
CA THR A 67 3.75 25.39 51.40
C THR A 67 4.43 24.20 52.08
N ASP A 68 5.45 23.67 51.43
CA ASP A 68 6.33 22.65 51.98
C ASP A 68 7.35 23.23 52.99
N ASP A 69 8.26 22.37 53.47
CA ASP A 69 9.29 22.74 54.46
C ASP A 69 10.32 23.74 53.88
N ASP A 70 10.44 23.85 52.58
CA ASP A 70 11.32 24.77 51.86
C ASP A 70 10.59 26.09 51.49
N GLY A 71 9.27 26.17 51.74
CA GLY A 71 8.45 27.36 51.52
C GLY A 71 7.86 27.44 50.11
N GLU A 72 7.94 26.37 49.32
CA GLU A 72 7.31 26.29 48.00
C GLU A 72 5.83 25.88 48.07
N GLU A 73 5.00 26.41 47.16
CA GLU A 73 3.56 26.13 47.11
C GLU A 73 3.30 24.68 46.76
N ILE A 74 2.54 23.96 47.61
CA ILE A 74 2.21 22.54 47.39
C ILE A 74 0.98 22.44 46.48
N ASP A 75 1.15 21.92 45.28
CA ASP A 75 0.04 21.54 44.39
C ASP A 75 -0.48 20.13 44.73
N TYR A 76 -1.64 20.10 45.42
CA TYR A 76 -2.30 18.82 45.77
C TYR A 76 -3.08 18.19 44.62
N GLY A 77 -3.20 18.84 43.47
CA GLY A 77 -3.95 18.31 42.31
C GLY A 77 -5.48 18.33 42.47
N TYR A 78 -6.01 18.74 43.64
CA TYR A 78 -7.46 18.78 43.90
C TYR A 78 -7.85 19.94 44.84
N LYS A 79 -9.08 20.44 44.68
CA LYS A 79 -9.63 21.58 45.46
C LYS A 79 -10.81 21.20 46.35
N THR A 80 -11.46 20.07 46.11
CA THR A 80 -12.63 19.59 46.84
C THR A 80 -12.54 18.09 47.09
N LYS A 81 -13.32 17.57 48.05
CA LYS A 81 -13.44 16.14 48.31
C LYS A 81 -13.88 15.38 47.06
N GLU A 82 -14.81 15.92 46.30
CA GLU A 82 -15.32 15.33 45.08
C GLU A 82 -14.23 15.26 43.98
N SER A 83 -13.46 16.33 43.81
CA SER A 83 -12.33 16.31 42.86
C SER A 83 -11.20 15.36 43.27
N TYR A 84 -10.98 15.19 44.60
CA TYR A 84 -10.08 14.16 45.12
C TYR A 84 -10.57 12.74 44.77
N ASP A 85 -11.85 12.46 45.04
CA ASP A 85 -12.42 11.12 44.75
C ASP A 85 -12.38 10.76 43.27
N ILE A 86 -12.55 11.76 42.38
CA ILE A 86 -12.36 11.58 40.93
C ILE A 86 -10.90 11.24 40.61
N TYR A 87 -9.96 11.95 41.23
CA TYR A 87 -8.54 11.73 40.97
C TYR A 87 -8.06 10.37 41.53
N VAL A 88 -8.57 9.95 42.71
CA VAL A 88 -8.30 8.61 43.24
C VAL A 88 -8.78 7.52 42.28
N ARG A 89 -9.99 7.62 41.70
CA ARG A 89 -10.47 6.66 40.70
C ARG A 89 -9.53 6.64 39.51
N LYS A 90 -9.12 7.81 39.02
CA LYS A 90 -8.16 7.86 37.89
C LYS A 90 -6.84 7.16 38.23
N CYS A 91 -6.29 7.39 39.42
CA CYS A 91 -5.10 6.65 39.86
C CYS A 91 -5.32 5.14 39.97
N GLN A 92 -6.50 4.70 40.40
CA GLN A 92 -6.85 3.28 40.43
C GLN A 92 -6.93 2.66 39.03
N ASP A 93 -7.59 3.35 38.09
CA ASP A 93 -7.65 2.93 36.68
C ASP A 93 -6.25 2.89 36.04
N GLU A 94 -5.38 3.84 36.36
CA GLU A 94 -3.98 3.86 35.94
C GLU A 94 -3.17 2.71 36.52
N LEU A 95 -3.41 2.32 37.77
CA LEU A 95 -2.77 1.15 38.39
C LEU A 95 -3.17 -0.16 37.70
N GLU A 96 -4.46 -0.33 37.40
CA GLU A 96 -4.95 -1.52 36.67
C GLU A 96 -4.37 -1.59 35.24
N ALA A 97 -4.35 -0.47 34.53
CA ALA A 97 -3.75 -0.38 33.20
C ALA A 97 -2.25 -0.69 33.25
N ASN A 98 -1.54 -0.17 34.24
CA ASN A 98 -0.11 -0.40 34.45
C ASN A 98 0.18 -1.89 34.67
N GLU A 99 -0.62 -2.59 35.48
CA GLU A 99 -0.47 -4.05 35.66
C GLU A 99 -0.68 -4.85 34.39
N LEU A 100 -1.57 -4.41 33.51
CA LEU A 100 -1.78 -5.04 32.21
C LEU A 100 -0.57 -4.81 31.29
N TYR A 101 -0.05 -3.57 31.23
CA TYR A 101 1.14 -3.26 30.44
C TYR A 101 2.37 -4.00 30.95
N GLN A 102 2.58 -4.09 32.25
CA GLN A 102 3.68 -4.88 32.83
C GLN A 102 3.61 -6.34 32.40
N ARG A 103 2.41 -6.94 32.47
CA ARG A 103 2.21 -8.34 32.04
C ARG A 103 2.52 -8.53 30.55
N ASN A 104 2.08 -7.61 29.69
CA ASN A 104 2.33 -7.69 28.27
C ASN A 104 3.83 -7.57 27.94
N HIS A 105 4.55 -6.64 28.58
CA HIS A 105 6.00 -6.48 28.41
C HIS A 105 6.76 -7.71 28.97
N GLN A 106 6.33 -8.26 30.09
CA GLN A 106 6.92 -9.50 30.63
C GLN A 106 6.75 -10.67 29.65
N GLN A 107 5.55 -10.85 29.10
CA GLN A 107 5.27 -11.90 28.13
C GLN A 107 6.11 -11.74 26.85
N ALA A 108 6.19 -10.51 26.32
CA ALA A 108 7.02 -10.21 25.17
C ALA A 108 8.51 -10.48 25.44
N TYR A 109 9.02 -10.04 26.57
CA TYR A 109 10.39 -10.30 26.99
C TYR A 109 10.71 -11.79 27.11
N ASP A 110 9.83 -12.56 27.75
CA ASP A 110 10.00 -14.01 27.91
C ASP A 110 9.92 -14.74 26.55
N ALA A 111 9.06 -14.29 25.64
CA ALA A 111 8.97 -14.84 24.30
C ALA A 111 10.27 -14.60 23.51
N ILE A 112 10.81 -13.38 23.51
CA ILE A 112 12.07 -13.04 22.85
C ILE A 112 13.23 -13.80 23.47
N ARG A 113 13.32 -13.86 24.81
CA ARG A 113 14.37 -14.57 25.53
C ARG A 113 14.42 -16.06 25.20
N ASN A 114 13.28 -16.68 24.94
CA ASN A 114 13.17 -18.10 24.61
C ASN A 114 13.18 -18.37 23.11
N ALA A 115 13.19 -17.33 22.27
CA ALA A 115 13.20 -17.48 20.82
C ALA A 115 14.55 -18.06 20.34
N LYS A 116 14.46 -18.86 19.27
CA LYS A 116 15.65 -19.27 18.52
C LYS A 116 16.20 -18.08 17.77
N THR A 117 17.50 -18.08 17.60
CA THR A 117 18.19 -17.06 16.78
C THR A 117 18.63 -17.66 15.46
N GLU A 118 18.61 -16.85 14.41
CA GLU A 118 19.15 -17.18 13.09
C GLU A 118 20.04 -16.05 12.61
N GLN A 119 20.98 -16.38 11.73
CA GLN A 119 21.79 -15.37 11.06
C GLN A 119 20.97 -14.75 9.94
N ARG A 120 20.61 -13.49 10.10
CA ARG A 120 20.03 -12.67 9.03
C ARG A 120 21.09 -11.69 8.52
N TYR A 121 20.98 -11.34 7.27
CA TYR A 121 21.85 -10.31 6.71
C TYR A 121 21.10 -8.98 6.83
N GLY A 122 21.57 -8.19 7.76
CA GLY A 122 20.91 -7.00 8.19
C GLY A 122 20.80 -5.92 7.17
N ASN A 123 19.74 -5.25 7.37
CA ASN A 123 19.37 -4.09 6.65
C ASN A 123 20.27 -2.91 6.91
N VAL A 124 21.30 -3.00 6.32
CA VAL A 124 21.68 -1.93 5.44
C VAL A 124 20.66 -1.91 4.30
N GLN A 125 19.78 -0.93 4.24
CA GLN A 125 18.87 -0.62 3.17
C GLN A 125 18.97 -1.56 1.94
N ILE A 126 18.33 -2.75 1.99
CA ILE A 126 18.43 -3.83 1.00
C ILE A 126 18.04 -3.29 -0.38
N ILE A 127 17.16 -2.29 -0.40
CA ILE A 127 16.69 -1.61 -1.58
C ILE A 127 17.03 -0.12 -1.46
N SER A 128 17.78 0.44 -2.42
CA SER A 128 18.12 1.86 -2.44
C SER A 128 16.86 2.73 -2.52
N ASN A 129 16.91 3.98 -2.03
CA ASN A 129 15.79 4.91 -2.15
C ASN A 129 15.32 5.08 -3.60
N SER A 130 16.25 5.15 -4.57
CA SER A 130 15.88 5.24 -5.99
C SER A 130 15.13 4.01 -6.48
N SER A 131 15.45 2.82 -5.96
CA SER A 131 14.72 1.59 -6.27
C SER A 131 13.34 1.58 -5.61
N HIS A 132 13.19 2.07 -4.36
CA HIS A 132 11.90 2.24 -3.71
C HIS A 132 10.98 3.16 -4.54
N TYR A 133 11.47 4.33 -4.96
CA TYR A 133 10.68 5.24 -5.81
C TYR A 133 10.31 4.60 -7.15
N LYS A 134 11.24 3.84 -7.76
CA LYS A 134 10.96 3.11 -9.01
C LYS A 134 9.87 2.05 -8.81
N LEU A 135 9.94 1.28 -7.73
CA LEU A 135 8.94 0.27 -7.37
C LEU A 135 7.58 0.91 -7.13
N ALA A 136 7.50 1.94 -6.30
CA ALA A 136 6.26 2.67 -6.02
C ALA A 136 5.65 3.29 -7.29
N GLY A 137 6.47 3.90 -8.15
CA GLY A 137 6.02 4.47 -9.42
C GLY A 137 5.49 3.45 -10.41
N ASN A 138 6.06 2.24 -10.42
CA ASN A 138 5.67 1.14 -11.30
C ASN A 138 4.54 0.28 -10.73
N SER A 139 4.20 0.42 -9.45
CA SER A 139 3.17 -0.40 -8.82
C SER A 139 1.77 -0.16 -9.36
N ILE A 140 0.91 -1.16 -9.23
CA ILE A 140 -0.52 -1.02 -9.46
C ILE A 140 -1.16 -0.48 -8.17
N VAL A 141 -2.23 0.30 -8.30
CA VAL A 141 -2.96 0.81 -7.15
C VAL A 141 -3.79 -0.33 -6.55
N CYS A 142 -3.43 -0.76 -5.35
CA CYS A 142 -4.02 -1.94 -4.69
C CYS A 142 -5.53 -1.78 -4.45
N ASP A 143 -5.99 -0.57 -4.08
CA ASP A 143 -7.41 -0.29 -3.88
C ASP A 143 -8.23 -0.57 -5.15
N VAL A 144 -7.76 -0.14 -6.32
CA VAL A 144 -8.44 -0.39 -7.60
C VAL A 144 -8.50 -1.88 -7.89
N LEU A 145 -7.40 -2.61 -7.65
CA LEU A 145 -7.36 -4.07 -7.81
C LEU A 145 -8.34 -4.75 -6.84
N MET A 146 -8.34 -4.35 -5.57
CA MET A 146 -9.22 -4.89 -4.55
C MET A 146 -10.69 -4.78 -4.97
N TYR A 147 -11.13 -3.60 -5.47
CA TYR A 147 -12.50 -3.43 -5.95
C TYR A 147 -12.80 -4.27 -7.20
N ILE A 148 -11.84 -4.42 -8.13
CA ILE A 148 -11.98 -5.31 -9.27
C ILE A 148 -12.14 -6.77 -8.81
N TYR A 149 -11.33 -7.23 -7.86
CA TYR A 149 -11.41 -8.59 -7.31
C TYR A 149 -12.71 -8.83 -6.54
N GLU A 150 -13.16 -7.84 -5.79
CA GLU A 150 -14.42 -7.89 -5.05
C GLU A 150 -15.59 -8.24 -5.98
N GLU A 151 -15.62 -7.71 -7.22
CA GLU A 151 -16.70 -7.96 -8.16
C GLU A 151 -16.81 -9.41 -8.64
N PHE A 152 -15.73 -10.21 -8.64
CA PHE A 152 -15.89 -11.64 -8.92
C PHE A 152 -16.03 -12.52 -7.70
N LEU A 153 -15.63 -12.03 -6.53
CA LEU A 153 -15.62 -12.83 -5.31
C LEU A 153 -16.85 -12.53 -4.44
N TYR A 154 -17.16 -11.25 -4.30
CA TYR A 154 -18.24 -10.72 -3.48
C TYR A 154 -18.95 -9.56 -4.18
N PRO A 155 -19.62 -9.78 -5.33
CA PRO A 155 -20.23 -8.68 -6.06
C PRO A 155 -21.23 -7.94 -5.15
N THR A 156 -20.78 -6.82 -4.64
CA THR A 156 -21.52 -6.02 -3.66
C THR A 156 -22.69 -5.30 -4.30
N GLY A 157 -22.70 -5.26 -5.65
CA GLY A 157 -23.66 -4.43 -6.36
C GLY A 157 -23.73 -3.07 -5.66
N ARG A 158 -22.69 -2.24 -5.71
CA ARG A 158 -22.83 -0.82 -5.40
C ARG A 158 -23.76 -0.17 -6.42
N ARG A 159 -24.97 -0.66 -6.46
CA ARG A 159 -26.10 -0.06 -7.18
C ARG A 159 -26.45 1.16 -6.37
N LEU A 160 -26.51 2.30 -7.03
CA LEU A 160 -27.08 3.50 -6.43
C LEU A 160 -28.46 3.11 -5.89
N SER A 161 -28.72 3.40 -4.62
CA SER A 161 -30.03 3.18 -3.99
C SER A 161 -31.08 3.88 -4.86
N GLY A 162 -31.96 3.10 -5.52
CA GLY A 162 -32.99 3.61 -6.42
C GLY A 162 -32.93 3.13 -7.88
N GLU A 163 -31.87 2.44 -8.32
CA GLU A 163 -31.90 1.75 -9.61
C GLU A 163 -32.85 0.56 -9.53
N ILE A 164 -33.90 0.59 -10.36
CA ILE A 164 -34.77 -0.55 -10.58
C ILE A 164 -33.87 -1.68 -11.11
N THR A 165 -33.85 -2.79 -10.41
CA THR A 165 -33.21 -4.00 -10.91
C THR A 165 -33.89 -4.36 -12.22
N ASP A 166 -33.15 -4.27 -13.33
CA ASP A 166 -33.64 -4.77 -14.61
C ASP A 166 -33.92 -6.26 -14.43
N MET A 167 -35.20 -6.62 -14.51
CA MET A 167 -35.67 -8.00 -14.36
C MET A 167 -35.10 -8.92 -15.45
N PHE A 168 -34.46 -8.34 -16.48
CA PHE A 168 -33.83 -9.02 -17.60
C PHE A 168 -32.30 -8.91 -17.56
N ALA A 169 -31.70 -8.30 -16.51
CA ALA A 169 -30.26 -8.22 -16.36
C ALA A 169 -29.67 -9.64 -16.21
N GLN A 170 -28.61 -9.90 -16.95
CA GLN A 170 -27.87 -11.17 -16.81
C GLN A 170 -27.28 -11.27 -15.39
N PRO A 171 -27.27 -12.48 -14.80
CA PRO A 171 -26.63 -12.69 -13.51
C PRO A 171 -25.16 -12.29 -13.54
N GLN A 172 -24.69 -11.68 -12.47
CA GLN A 172 -23.28 -11.34 -12.33
C GLN A 172 -22.42 -12.59 -12.18
N PHE A 173 -21.30 -12.61 -12.90
CA PHE A 173 -20.28 -13.64 -12.75
C PHE A 173 -19.70 -13.62 -11.33
N ARG A 174 -19.54 -14.80 -10.75
CA ARG A 174 -18.99 -14.95 -9.41
C ARG A 174 -18.27 -16.28 -9.26
N LEU A 175 -17.03 -16.23 -8.75
CA LEU A 175 -16.35 -17.41 -8.24
C LEU A 175 -16.85 -17.70 -6.81
N GLN A 176 -17.48 -18.86 -6.63
CA GLN A 176 -18.04 -19.26 -5.33
C GLN A 176 -17.43 -20.57 -4.86
N ARG A 177 -16.88 -20.56 -3.65
CA ARG A 177 -16.47 -21.75 -2.93
C ARG A 177 -16.17 -21.44 -1.46
N ASN A 178 -15.86 -22.45 -0.69
CA ASN A 178 -15.42 -22.29 0.68
C ASN A 178 -13.93 -21.96 0.68
N TRP A 179 -13.59 -20.67 0.67
CA TRP A 179 -12.21 -20.18 0.56
C TRP A 179 -11.29 -20.67 1.67
N LYS A 180 -11.79 -20.93 2.88
CA LYS A 180 -11.02 -21.50 4.01
C LYS A 180 -10.56 -22.93 3.74
N LYS A 181 -11.32 -23.69 2.97
CA LYS A 181 -11.00 -25.10 2.66
C LYS A 181 -10.33 -25.24 1.29
N ASP A 182 -10.64 -24.36 0.37
CA ASP A 182 -10.16 -24.33 -1.00
C ASP A 182 -9.82 -22.89 -1.39
N PRO A 183 -8.60 -22.40 -1.03
CA PRO A 183 -8.17 -21.02 -1.31
C PRO A 183 -8.15 -20.71 -2.80
N LEU A 184 -8.31 -19.42 -3.16
CA LEU A 184 -8.15 -18.94 -4.53
C LEU A 184 -6.72 -19.19 -5.01
N ARG A 185 -6.55 -19.92 -6.13
CA ARG A 185 -5.23 -20.24 -6.69
C ARG A 185 -4.81 -19.17 -7.68
N VAL A 186 -3.76 -18.44 -7.33
CA VAL A 186 -3.30 -17.25 -8.05
C VAL A 186 -1.95 -17.48 -8.70
N VAL A 187 -1.77 -16.91 -9.89
CA VAL A 187 -0.46 -16.74 -10.56
C VAL A 187 -0.31 -15.26 -10.92
N THR A 188 0.87 -14.69 -10.69
CA THR A 188 1.16 -13.29 -11.04
C THR A 188 2.37 -13.20 -11.96
N LEU A 189 2.24 -12.46 -13.08
CA LEU A 189 3.31 -12.27 -14.05
C LEU A 189 3.72 -10.82 -14.17
N CYS A 190 5.01 -10.54 -14.28
CA CYS A 190 5.59 -9.21 -14.20
C CYS A 190 5.12 -8.51 -12.92
N SER A 191 5.20 -9.25 -11.83
CA SER A 191 4.49 -8.92 -10.58
C SER A 191 5.09 -7.73 -9.82
N GLY A 192 6.31 -7.32 -10.14
CA GLY A 192 7.00 -6.33 -9.33
C GLY A 192 7.20 -6.84 -7.91
N TYR A 193 6.80 -6.05 -6.91
CA TYR A 193 6.73 -6.51 -5.51
C TYR A 193 5.35 -7.09 -5.14
N ASP A 194 4.51 -7.34 -6.14
CA ASP A 194 3.21 -8.01 -6.08
C ASP A 194 2.09 -7.21 -5.41
N SER A 195 1.83 -6.01 -5.92
CA SER A 195 0.63 -5.22 -5.56
C SER A 195 -0.67 -6.01 -5.76
N GLN A 196 -0.65 -7.01 -6.62
CA GLN A 196 -1.74 -7.92 -6.91
C GLN A 196 -2.08 -8.77 -5.68
N CYS A 197 -1.07 -9.35 -5.03
CA CYS A 197 -1.25 -10.11 -3.79
C CYS A 197 -1.61 -9.21 -2.60
N ILE A 198 -1.05 -7.99 -2.52
CA ILE A 198 -1.47 -7.02 -1.51
C ILE A 198 -2.97 -6.73 -1.60
N ALA A 199 -3.51 -6.60 -2.82
CA ALA A 199 -4.95 -6.37 -3.00
C ALA A 199 -5.80 -7.58 -2.56
N PHE A 200 -5.30 -8.81 -2.66
CA PHE A 200 -5.95 -10.00 -2.08
C PHE A 200 -5.86 -10.03 -0.55
N ASP A 201 -4.74 -9.59 0.04
CA ASP A 201 -4.64 -9.44 1.50
C ASP A 201 -5.63 -8.40 2.03
N MET A 202 -5.80 -7.26 1.34
CA MET A 202 -6.83 -6.26 1.66
C MET A 202 -8.25 -6.87 1.62
N LEU A 203 -8.53 -7.76 0.66
CA LEU A 203 -9.80 -8.51 0.63
C LEU A 203 -9.92 -9.48 1.79
N LYS A 204 -8.85 -10.15 2.18
CA LYS A 204 -8.84 -11.08 3.31
C LYS A 204 -9.11 -10.35 4.63
N GLU A 205 -8.60 -9.13 4.80
CA GLU A 205 -8.94 -8.26 5.93
C GLU A 205 -10.43 -7.87 5.92
N ARG A 206 -10.96 -7.55 4.74
CA ARG A 206 -12.36 -7.14 4.56
C ARG A 206 -13.37 -8.30 4.67
N TYR A 207 -12.97 -9.49 4.21
CA TYR A 207 -13.76 -10.71 4.16
C TYR A 207 -13.02 -11.86 4.85
N PRO A 208 -13.20 -12.05 6.17
CA PRO A 208 -12.45 -13.05 6.94
C PRO A 208 -12.65 -14.50 6.52
N ASP A 209 -13.66 -14.80 5.70
CA ASP A 209 -13.89 -16.12 5.08
C ASP A 209 -13.07 -16.33 3.79
N PHE A 210 -12.50 -15.27 3.22
CA PHE A 210 -11.66 -15.34 2.02
C PHE A 210 -10.25 -15.81 2.36
N ASP A 211 -9.67 -16.61 1.45
CA ASP A 211 -8.26 -16.97 1.47
C ASP A 211 -7.74 -17.21 0.05
N PHE A 212 -6.45 -17.04 -0.16
CA PHE A 212 -5.79 -17.28 -1.44
C PHE A 212 -4.41 -17.88 -1.26
N GLU A 213 -3.91 -18.51 -2.34
CA GLU A 213 -2.58 -19.08 -2.41
C GLU A 213 -1.92 -18.67 -3.74
N LEU A 214 -0.75 -18.04 -3.66
CA LEU A 214 0.07 -17.74 -4.82
C LEU A 214 0.81 -19.00 -5.26
N LYS A 215 0.38 -19.62 -6.35
CA LYS A 215 0.97 -20.86 -6.88
C LYS A 215 2.31 -20.64 -7.57
N ALA A 216 2.44 -19.53 -8.27
CA ALA A 216 3.69 -19.08 -8.88
C ALA A 216 3.63 -17.59 -9.16
N TRP A 217 4.79 -16.98 -9.26
CA TRP A 217 4.94 -15.60 -9.71
C TRP A 217 6.17 -15.48 -10.60
N ALA A 218 6.19 -14.49 -11.48
CA ALA A 218 7.32 -14.24 -12.37
C ALA A 218 7.68 -12.77 -12.36
N GLU A 219 8.88 -12.46 -11.89
CA GLU A 219 9.48 -11.14 -11.90
C GLU A 219 10.96 -11.22 -12.24
N PHE A 220 11.37 -10.43 -13.23
CA PHE A 220 12.76 -10.37 -13.67
C PHE A 220 13.06 -9.04 -14.36
N ASP A 221 14.10 -8.34 -13.92
CA ASP A 221 14.65 -7.17 -14.62
C ASP A 221 15.87 -7.56 -15.44
N PRO A 222 15.75 -7.67 -16.80
CA PRO A 222 16.87 -8.07 -17.67
C PRO A 222 17.98 -7.03 -17.72
N GLU A 223 17.75 -5.77 -17.30
CA GLU A 223 18.77 -4.73 -17.22
C GLU A 223 19.56 -4.77 -15.92
N SER A 224 19.09 -5.54 -14.95
CA SER A 224 19.75 -5.69 -13.67
C SER A 224 20.98 -6.58 -13.78
N LYS A 225 22.11 -6.12 -13.29
CA LYS A 225 23.34 -6.91 -13.14
C LYS A 225 23.33 -7.80 -11.90
N ARG A 226 22.30 -7.71 -11.07
CA ARG A 226 22.19 -8.48 -9.83
C ARG A 226 21.62 -9.87 -10.13
N PRO A 227 22.00 -10.89 -9.35
CA PRO A 227 21.31 -12.16 -9.35
C PRO A 227 19.79 -11.97 -9.10
N LEU A 228 18.97 -12.89 -9.59
CA LEU A 228 17.51 -12.78 -9.49
C LEU A 228 17.02 -12.47 -8.07
N ASN A 229 17.51 -13.21 -7.10
CA ASN A 229 17.15 -13.06 -5.68
C ASN A 229 17.65 -11.77 -5.01
N GLU A 230 18.48 -10.98 -5.70
CA GLU A 230 18.98 -9.68 -5.22
C GLU A 230 18.38 -8.51 -6.01
N GLN A 231 17.51 -8.77 -6.98
CA GLN A 231 16.81 -7.72 -7.72
C GLN A 231 15.79 -7.03 -6.81
N PRO A 232 15.70 -5.69 -6.83
CA PRO A 232 14.90 -4.94 -5.86
C PRO A 232 13.43 -5.36 -5.75
N ALA A 233 12.78 -5.68 -6.88
CA ALA A 233 11.40 -6.14 -6.88
C ALA A 233 11.25 -7.50 -6.20
N VAL A 234 12.16 -8.43 -6.51
CA VAL A 234 12.18 -9.79 -5.92
C VAL A 234 12.45 -9.73 -4.42
N VAL A 235 13.40 -8.88 -4.00
CA VAL A 235 13.68 -8.66 -2.57
C VAL A 235 12.45 -8.11 -1.86
N ALA A 236 11.78 -7.11 -2.45
CA ALA A 236 10.58 -6.51 -1.87
C ALA A 236 9.44 -7.52 -1.76
N HIS A 237 9.19 -8.33 -2.82
CA HIS A 237 8.22 -9.41 -2.79
C HIS A 237 8.50 -10.40 -1.65
N ASN A 238 9.76 -10.87 -1.55
CA ASN A 238 10.13 -11.87 -0.55
C ASN A 238 10.03 -11.37 0.89
N LEU A 239 10.15 -10.07 1.11
CA LEU A 239 9.90 -9.45 2.42
C LEU A 239 8.40 -9.37 2.75
N LEU A 240 7.55 -9.09 1.75
CA LEU A 240 6.10 -9.00 1.93
C LEU A 240 5.45 -10.40 2.02
N PHE A 241 5.95 -11.35 1.23
CA PHE A 241 5.39 -12.68 1.07
C PHE A 241 6.45 -13.79 1.24
N PRO A 242 7.10 -13.89 2.40
CA PRO A 242 8.20 -14.84 2.63
C PRO A 242 7.78 -16.30 2.40
N GLN A 243 6.50 -16.63 2.63
CA GLN A 243 5.94 -17.96 2.42
C GLN A 243 5.90 -18.40 0.95
N TRP A 244 6.06 -17.48 -0.01
CA TRP A 244 6.05 -17.75 -1.45
C TRP A 244 7.34 -17.31 -2.17
N ALA A 245 8.39 -16.99 -1.41
CA ALA A 245 9.66 -16.51 -1.93
C ALA A 245 10.32 -17.49 -2.94
N ASP A 246 10.13 -18.80 -2.74
CA ASP A 246 10.65 -19.88 -3.56
C ASP A 246 9.85 -20.12 -4.84
N ARG A 247 8.71 -19.45 -5.04
CA ARG A 247 7.81 -19.64 -6.18
C ARG A 247 8.08 -18.70 -7.37
N ASN A 248 9.16 -17.88 -7.31
CA ASN A 248 9.55 -17.03 -8.42
C ASN A 248 10.07 -17.85 -9.62
N ARG A 249 9.47 -17.65 -10.76
CA ARG A 249 9.89 -18.28 -12.03
C ARG A 249 10.90 -17.43 -12.81
N GLY A 250 11.20 -16.22 -12.36
CA GLY A 250 12.14 -15.30 -13.00
C GLY A 250 11.65 -14.79 -14.35
N ASP A 251 12.47 -14.96 -15.39
CA ASP A 251 12.17 -14.49 -16.74
C ASP A 251 11.05 -15.30 -17.41
N MET A 252 9.84 -14.73 -17.44
CA MET A 252 8.66 -15.40 -17.99
C MET A 252 8.79 -15.77 -19.46
N THR A 253 9.72 -15.18 -20.20
CA THR A 253 9.96 -15.54 -21.62
C THR A 253 10.66 -16.89 -21.78
N LYS A 254 11.15 -17.46 -20.68
CA LYS A 254 11.87 -18.75 -20.62
C LYS A 254 11.19 -19.77 -19.71
N CYS A 255 10.05 -19.42 -19.08
CA CYS A 255 9.36 -20.31 -18.17
C CYS A 255 8.66 -21.45 -18.91
N SER A 256 8.82 -22.67 -18.37
CA SER A 256 7.82 -23.72 -18.54
C SER A 256 6.76 -23.57 -17.44
N TRP A 257 5.51 -23.79 -17.81
CA TRP A 257 4.35 -23.77 -16.89
C TRP A 257 3.74 -25.18 -16.74
N ASP A 258 4.41 -26.23 -17.27
CA ASP A 258 3.88 -27.58 -17.35
C ASP A 258 3.54 -28.19 -15.99
N ASP A 259 4.27 -27.82 -14.93
CA ASP A 259 4.01 -28.24 -13.56
C ASP A 259 2.72 -27.63 -12.98
N LEU A 260 2.17 -26.60 -13.62
CA LEU A 260 0.92 -25.95 -13.22
C LEU A 260 -0.27 -26.31 -14.12
N LYS A 261 -0.08 -27.21 -15.11
CA LYS A 261 -1.12 -27.61 -16.05
C LYS A 261 -2.40 -28.12 -15.38
N ASP A 262 -2.23 -28.91 -14.32
CA ASP A 262 -3.34 -29.52 -13.58
C ASP A 262 -3.58 -28.83 -12.22
N ALA A 263 -2.99 -27.66 -12.00
CA ALA A 263 -3.10 -26.93 -10.72
C ALA A 263 -4.43 -26.18 -10.55
N GLU A 264 -5.33 -26.27 -11.55
CA GLU A 264 -6.64 -25.60 -11.53
C GLU A 264 -6.55 -24.11 -11.16
N ILE A 265 -5.68 -23.37 -11.82
CA ILE A 265 -5.48 -21.95 -11.54
C ILE A 265 -6.79 -21.18 -11.73
N ASP A 266 -7.19 -20.44 -10.70
CA ASP A 266 -8.40 -19.63 -10.74
C ASP A 266 -8.14 -18.26 -11.34
N PHE A 267 -7.02 -17.65 -10.98
CA PHE A 267 -6.73 -16.27 -11.31
C PHE A 267 -5.28 -16.09 -11.78
N LEU A 268 -5.12 -15.53 -12.96
CA LEU A 268 -3.82 -15.11 -13.47
C LEU A 268 -3.86 -13.60 -13.73
N THR A 269 -2.97 -12.85 -13.08
CA THR A 269 -2.82 -11.42 -13.32
C THR A 269 -1.46 -11.11 -13.94
N TYR A 270 -1.44 -10.16 -14.88
CA TYR A 270 -0.23 -9.74 -15.57
C TYR A 270 -0.22 -8.24 -15.84
N SER A 271 0.90 -7.62 -15.50
CA SER A 271 1.17 -6.19 -15.71
C SER A 271 2.47 -6.05 -16.49
N THR A 272 2.41 -6.35 -17.77
CA THR A 272 3.60 -6.39 -18.62
C THR A 272 4.28 -5.02 -18.73
N PRO A 273 5.61 -4.97 -18.92
CA PRO A 273 6.36 -3.72 -18.96
C PRO A 273 5.77 -2.70 -19.95
N CYS A 274 5.60 -1.46 -19.46
CA CYS A 274 5.02 -0.36 -20.25
C CYS A 274 6.07 0.59 -20.87
N GLN A 275 7.37 0.31 -20.70
CA GLN A 275 8.43 1.23 -21.12
C GLN A 275 8.43 1.53 -22.62
N SER A 276 8.03 0.60 -23.45
CA SER A 276 7.98 0.79 -24.91
C SER A 276 6.71 1.47 -25.41
N ILE A 277 5.71 1.70 -24.54
CA ILE A 277 4.43 2.32 -24.92
C ILE A 277 4.09 3.58 -24.11
N SER A 278 4.69 3.79 -22.95
CA SER A 278 4.40 4.94 -22.10
C SER A 278 4.84 6.27 -22.73
N GLN A 279 4.22 7.38 -22.31
CA GLN A 279 4.61 8.71 -22.76
C GLN A 279 6.05 9.07 -22.38
N ALA A 280 6.54 8.52 -21.26
CA ALA A 280 7.91 8.70 -20.80
C ALA A 280 8.90 7.70 -21.43
N GLY A 281 8.42 6.72 -22.20
CA GLY A 281 9.22 5.66 -22.80
C GLY A 281 9.56 5.91 -24.28
N LYS A 282 10.19 4.93 -24.92
CA LYS A 282 10.67 5.01 -26.30
C LYS A 282 9.56 4.95 -27.36
N ARG A 283 8.32 4.62 -27.01
CA ARG A 283 7.14 4.49 -27.88
C ARG A 283 7.32 3.50 -29.04
N GLU A 284 8.04 2.42 -28.80
CA GLU A 284 8.35 1.36 -29.81
C GLU A 284 7.17 0.40 -30.03
N GLY A 285 6.09 0.50 -29.22
CA GLY A 285 4.89 -0.34 -29.32
C GLY A 285 5.00 -1.68 -28.61
N ILE A 286 3.99 -2.54 -28.86
CA ILE A 286 3.85 -3.90 -28.31
C ILE A 286 3.79 -4.97 -29.38
N LYS A 287 4.20 -4.66 -30.60
CA LYS A 287 4.11 -5.56 -31.74
C LYS A 287 4.77 -6.91 -31.43
N LYS A 288 4.11 -7.99 -31.82
CA LYS A 288 4.62 -9.37 -31.68
C LYS A 288 6.00 -9.49 -32.36
N ASP A 289 6.92 -10.18 -31.71
CA ASP A 289 8.28 -10.41 -32.20
C ASP A 289 9.15 -9.16 -32.44
N SER A 290 8.73 -8.01 -31.91
CA SER A 290 9.50 -6.76 -32.06
C SER A 290 10.76 -6.69 -31.20
N GLY A 291 10.93 -7.60 -30.24
CA GLY A 291 12.03 -7.58 -29.27
C GLY A 291 11.95 -6.44 -28.25
N THR A 292 10.87 -5.62 -28.26
CA THR A 292 10.67 -4.55 -27.29
C THR A 292 10.29 -5.11 -25.91
N ARG A 293 10.59 -4.38 -24.85
CA ARG A 293 10.22 -4.81 -23.48
C ARG A 293 8.71 -5.02 -23.32
N SER A 294 7.89 -4.22 -23.98
CA SER A 294 6.43 -4.35 -23.91
C SER A 294 5.90 -5.53 -24.72
N ALA A 295 6.69 -6.11 -25.66
CA ALA A 295 6.35 -7.32 -26.40
C ALA A 295 6.35 -8.58 -25.51
N VAL A 296 6.84 -8.51 -24.27
CA VAL A 296 6.71 -9.57 -23.26
C VAL A 296 5.25 -9.96 -23.03
N LEU A 297 4.29 -9.10 -23.35
CA LEU A 297 2.86 -9.42 -23.35
C LEU A 297 2.55 -10.75 -24.08
N TRP A 298 3.17 -11.00 -25.24
CA TRP A 298 2.90 -12.17 -26.06
C TRP A 298 3.35 -13.50 -25.43
N PHE A 299 4.31 -13.47 -24.50
CA PHE A 299 4.73 -14.66 -23.76
C PHE A 299 3.71 -15.09 -22.70
N THR A 300 2.77 -14.22 -22.34
CA THR A 300 1.64 -14.57 -21.48
C THR A 300 0.74 -15.63 -22.14
N GLU A 301 0.70 -15.70 -23.49
CA GLU A 301 -0.07 -16.71 -24.24
C GLU A 301 0.26 -18.13 -23.78
N HIS A 302 1.56 -18.46 -23.66
CA HIS A 302 1.99 -19.79 -23.23
C HIS A 302 1.50 -20.13 -21.81
N ALA A 303 1.56 -19.17 -20.87
CA ALA A 303 1.03 -19.36 -19.54
C ALA A 303 -0.50 -19.60 -19.55
N VAL A 304 -1.23 -18.85 -20.37
CA VAL A 304 -2.68 -18.99 -20.55
C VAL A 304 -3.04 -20.34 -21.17
N GLU A 305 -2.30 -20.77 -22.19
CA GLU A 305 -2.52 -22.04 -22.90
C GLU A 305 -2.34 -23.25 -21.96
N VAL A 306 -1.24 -23.26 -21.19
CA VAL A 306 -0.89 -24.40 -20.32
C VAL A 306 -1.78 -24.45 -19.08
N MET A 307 -1.90 -23.34 -18.35
CA MET A 307 -2.61 -23.31 -17.07
C MET A 307 -4.13 -23.15 -17.20
N ARG A 308 -4.61 -22.60 -18.33
CA ARG A 308 -6.03 -22.33 -18.58
C ARG A 308 -6.77 -21.67 -17.39
N PRO A 309 -6.28 -20.55 -16.84
CA PRO A 309 -6.88 -19.91 -15.68
C PRO A 309 -8.37 -19.60 -15.90
N LYS A 310 -9.17 -19.59 -14.83
CA LYS A 310 -10.60 -19.24 -14.95
C LYS A 310 -10.80 -17.76 -15.28
N VAL A 311 -9.99 -16.89 -14.66
CA VAL A 311 -10.01 -15.44 -14.85
C VAL A 311 -8.61 -14.91 -15.11
N LEU A 312 -8.51 -13.98 -16.05
CA LEU A 312 -7.30 -13.22 -16.34
C LEU A 312 -7.54 -11.75 -16.00
N LEU A 313 -6.55 -11.07 -15.44
CA LEU A 313 -6.56 -9.63 -15.30
C LEU A 313 -5.29 -9.03 -15.87
N GLN A 314 -5.45 -8.18 -16.89
CA GLN A 314 -4.38 -7.34 -17.44
C GLN A 314 -4.48 -5.93 -16.87
N GLU A 315 -3.36 -5.41 -16.40
CA GLU A 315 -3.21 -3.98 -16.12
C GLU A 315 -2.13 -3.38 -17.01
N ASN A 316 -2.32 -2.13 -17.46
CA ASN A 316 -1.28 -1.38 -18.14
C ASN A 316 -1.59 0.14 -18.17
N VAL A 317 -0.65 0.93 -18.69
CA VAL A 317 -0.83 2.36 -18.91
C VAL A 317 -1.89 2.66 -19.97
N ARG A 318 -2.51 3.84 -19.88
CA ARG A 318 -3.52 4.32 -20.85
C ARG A 318 -3.08 4.20 -22.31
N ALA A 319 -1.77 4.36 -22.57
CA ALA A 319 -1.24 4.28 -23.92
C ALA A 319 -1.44 2.90 -24.60
N LEU A 320 -1.72 1.83 -23.85
CA LEU A 320 -2.03 0.52 -24.42
C LEU A 320 -3.22 0.57 -25.40
N ILE A 321 -4.21 1.38 -25.12
CA ILE A 321 -5.43 1.51 -25.94
C ILE A 321 -5.44 2.80 -26.79
N ASN A 322 -4.31 3.45 -27.00
CA ASN A 322 -4.20 4.58 -27.92
C ASN A 322 -4.28 4.11 -29.39
N GLN A 323 -4.44 5.05 -30.30
CA GLN A 323 -4.58 4.76 -31.74
C GLN A 323 -3.40 3.94 -32.31
N VAL A 324 -2.19 4.14 -31.80
CA VAL A 324 -0.97 3.48 -32.30
C VAL A 324 -0.93 2.00 -31.84
N ASN A 325 -1.23 1.71 -30.58
CA ASN A 325 -1.13 0.37 -29.99
C ASN A 325 -2.43 -0.42 -30.11
N MET A 326 -3.54 0.20 -30.48
CA MET A 326 -4.86 -0.45 -30.58
C MET A 326 -4.89 -1.65 -31.54
N PRO A 327 -4.23 -1.66 -32.71
CA PRO A 327 -4.20 -2.85 -33.56
C PRO A 327 -3.62 -4.07 -32.85
N ASP A 328 -2.45 -3.92 -32.22
CA ASP A 328 -1.78 -5.03 -31.50
C ASP A 328 -2.57 -5.44 -30.27
N PHE A 329 -3.19 -4.50 -29.56
CA PHE A 329 -4.06 -4.81 -28.43
C PHE A 329 -5.31 -5.59 -28.86
N ARG A 330 -5.91 -5.27 -30.00
CA ARG A 330 -7.02 -6.07 -30.56
C ARG A 330 -6.59 -7.46 -30.96
N GLU A 331 -5.40 -7.61 -31.55
CA GLU A 331 -4.83 -8.93 -31.87
C GLU A 331 -4.67 -9.77 -30.59
N TRP A 332 -4.18 -9.14 -29.49
CA TRP A 332 -4.11 -9.80 -28.18
C TRP A 332 -5.48 -10.25 -27.67
N CYS A 333 -6.50 -9.39 -27.73
CA CYS A 333 -7.86 -9.76 -27.35
C CYS A 333 -8.40 -10.93 -28.18
N GLN A 334 -8.19 -10.91 -29.51
CA GLN A 334 -8.60 -11.99 -30.40
C GLN A 334 -7.88 -13.30 -30.09
N LEU A 335 -6.62 -13.23 -29.68
CA LEU A 335 -5.84 -14.39 -29.26
C LEU A 335 -6.47 -15.02 -28.01
N LEU A 336 -6.80 -14.23 -27.01
CA LEU A 336 -7.50 -14.73 -25.81
C LEU A 336 -8.87 -15.32 -26.15
N GLU A 337 -9.61 -14.74 -27.12
CA GLU A 337 -10.88 -15.27 -27.59
C GLU A 337 -10.72 -16.65 -28.25
N LYS A 338 -9.63 -16.87 -29.01
CA LYS A 338 -9.29 -18.18 -29.57
C LYS A 338 -8.97 -19.23 -28.51
N HIS A 339 -8.38 -18.80 -27.39
CA HIS A 339 -8.16 -19.65 -26.21
C HIS A 339 -9.43 -19.84 -25.35
N GLY A 340 -10.58 -19.30 -25.80
CA GLY A 340 -11.88 -19.52 -25.18
C GLY A 340 -12.25 -18.50 -24.10
N TYR A 341 -11.65 -17.33 -24.08
CA TYR A 341 -11.99 -16.26 -23.13
C TYR A 341 -12.97 -15.24 -23.72
N VAL A 342 -13.68 -14.55 -22.84
CA VAL A 342 -14.48 -13.37 -23.13
C VAL A 342 -13.80 -12.19 -22.45
N ASN A 343 -13.50 -11.14 -23.21
CA ASN A 343 -12.78 -9.97 -22.72
C ASN A 343 -13.74 -8.85 -22.32
N PHE A 344 -13.51 -8.26 -21.15
CA PHE A 344 -14.27 -7.15 -20.60
C PHE A 344 -13.32 -5.95 -20.36
N LEU A 345 -13.72 -4.80 -20.83
CA LEU A 345 -13.10 -3.51 -20.53
C LEU A 345 -14.08 -2.65 -19.76
N ALA A 346 -13.58 -1.80 -18.86
CA ALA A 346 -14.45 -0.91 -18.10
C ALA A 346 -15.31 -0.05 -19.03
N PRO A 347 -16.64 0.00 -18.84
CA PRO A 347 -17.50 0.90 -19.59
C PRO A 347 -17.26 2.35 -19.20
N SER A 348 -17.89 3.28 -19.91
CA SER A 348 -17.95 4.68 -19.47
C SER A 348 -18.96 4.83 -18.35
N PHE A 349 -18.51 5.19 -17.16
CA PHE A 349 -19.38 5.44 -16.01
C PHE A 349 -19.70 6.93 -15.88
N PRO A 350 -20.94 7.32 -15.52
CA PRO A 350 -21.28 8.68 -15.16
C PRO A 350 -20.61 9.09 -13.83
N ILE A 351 -20.12 10.32 -13.74
CA ILE A 351 -19.52 10.91 -12.54
C ILE A 351 -20.43 12.05 -12.08
N ALA A 352 -21.37 11.76 -11.19
CA ALA A 352 -22.40 12.70 -10.76
C ALA A 352 -21.86 13.91 -9.99
N TRP A 353 -20.75 13.72 -9.24
CA TRP A 353 -20.09 14.75 -8.41
C TRP A 353 -19.08 15.60 -9.19
N ALA A 354 -18.78 15.28 -10.46
CA ALA A 354 -17.81 16.05 -11.24
C ALA A 354 -18.28 17.48 -11.50
N LYS A 355 -17.47 18.46 -11.11
CA LYS A 355 -17.73 19.88 -11.32
C LYS A 355 -17.42 20.30 -12.78
N ASP A 356 -16.36 19.75 -13.38
CA ASP A 356 -16.01 19.99 -14.78
C ASP A 356 -16.88 19.13 -15.72
N LYS A 357 -17.46 19.77 -16.75
CA LYS A 357 -18.26 19.05 -17.77
C LYS A 357 -17.47 17.96 -18.51
N ARG A 358 -16.13 18.10 -18.62
CA ARG A 358 -15.25 17.14 -19.28
C ARG A 358 -15.03 15.88 -18.44
N GLU A 359 -15.24 15.96 -17.11
CA GLU A 359 -15.05 14.86 -16.17
C GLU A 359 -16.36 14.14 -15.79
N LYS A 360 -17.49 14.51 -16.41
CA LYS A 360 -18.80 13.92 -16.07
C LYS A 360 -18.93 12.43 -16.40
N LYS A 361 -17.99 11.88 -17.14
CA LYS A 361 -17.93 10.44 -17.47
C LYS A 361 -16.49 9.97 -17.47
N THR A 362 -16.30 8.71 -17.04
CA THR A 362 -15.01 8.03 -17.19
C THR A 362 -14.71 7.74 -18.67
N ILE A 363 -13.45 7.51 -18.99
CA ILE A 363 -13.02 7.07 -20.32
C ILE A 363 -13.20 5.57 -20.44
N PRO A 364 -13.85 5.05 -21.53
CA PRO A 364 -13.99 3.60 -21.69
C PRO A 364 -12.64 2.90 -21.68
N GLY A 365 -12.57 1.76 -20.99
CA GLY A 365 -11.34 0.96 -20.81
C GLY A 365 -10.40 1.47 -19.72
N ILE A 366 -10.70 2.63 -19.11
CA ILE A 366 -9.82 3.30 -18.13
C ILE A 366 -10.49 3.36 -16.76
N LEU A 367 -9.77 2.91 -15.73
CA LEU A 367 -10.09 3.26 -14.34
C LEU A 367 -9.06 4.28 -13.83
N ASN A 368 -9.53 5.24 -13.05
CA ASN A 368 -8.69 6.27 -12.44
C ASN A 368 -8.74 6.13 -10.92
N ALA A 369 -7.60 5.97 -10.27
CA ALA A 369 -7.48 5.74 -8.83
C ALA A 369 -8.26 6.75 -7.98
N LYS A 370 -8.34 8.03 -8.42
CA LYS A 370 -9.13 9.08 -7.75
C LYS A 370 -10.64 8.77 -7.63
N HIS A 371 -11.14 7.81 -8.37
CA HIS A 371 -12.53 7.37 -8.32
C HIS A 371 -12.74 6.09 -7.51
N TYR A 372 -11.68 5.63 -6.83
CA TYR A 372 -11.66 4.38 -6.07
C TYR A 372 -10.96 4.54 -4.71
N GLY A 373 -11.15 5.69 -4.06
CA GLY A 373 -10.69 5.93 -2.69
C GLY A 373 -9.25 6.43 -2.53
N VAL A 374 -8.52 6.66 -3.62
CA VAL A 374 -7.11 7.05 -3.56
C VAL A 374 -6.91 8.49 -4.06
N ALA A 375 -6.28 9.34 -3.27
CA ALA A 375 -5.98 10.74 -3.61
C ALA A 375 -4.87 10.85 -4.69
N GLN A 376 -4.98 10.06 -5.77
CA GLN A 376 -4.03 10.01 -6.87
C GLN A 376 -4.75 10.04 -8.22
N ASN A 377 -4.40 10.99 -9.08
CA ASN A 377 -4.87 11.01 -10.46
C ASN A 377 -4.03 10.05 -11.32
N ARG A 378 -4.39 8.75 -11.29
CA ARG A 378 -3.65 7.68 -11.98
C ARG A 378 -4.60 6.85 -12.84
N GLU A 379 -4.53 7.08 -14.15
CA GLU A 379 -5.32 6.37 -15.17
C GLU A 379 -4.60 5.09 -15.61
N ARG A 380 -5.33 3.96 -15.59
CA ARG A 380 -4.84 2.67 -16.06
C ARG A 380 -5.90 1.93 -16.85
N VAL A 381 -5.45 1.15 -17.81
CA VAL A 381 -6.28 0.16 -18.50
C VAL A 381 -6.35 -1.08 -17.63
N TYR A 382 -7.57 -1.59 -17.44
CA TYR A 382 -7.81 -2.89 -16.86
C TYR A 382 -8.68 -3.69 -17.80
N MET A 383 -8.22 -4.89 -18.16
CA MET A 383 -8.99 -5.86 -18.94
C MET A 383 -9.16 -7.13 -18.12
N VAL A 384 -10.39 -7.52 -17.93
CA VAL A 384 -10.77 -8.80 -17.32
C VAL A 384 -11.13 -9.75 -18.45
N SER A 385 -10.57 -10.96 -18.44
CA SER A 385 -10.94 -12.00 -19.41
C SER A 385 -11.36 -13.25 -18.65
N ILE A 386 -12.56 -13.73 -18.92
CA ILE A 386 -13.14 -14.89 -18.21
C ILE A 386 -13.34 -16.02 -19.21
N ARG A 387 -12.93 -17.22 -18.80
CA ARG A 387 -13.07 -18.41 -19.63
C ARG A 387 -14.55 -18.73 -19.85
N ARG A 388 -14.94 -18.99 -21.11
CA ARG A 388 -16.37 -19.13 -21.52
C ARG A 388 -17.14 -20.20 -20.77
N ASP A 389 -16.48 -21.34 -20.51
CA ASP A 389 -17.08 -22.45 -19.78
C ASP A 389 -17.34 -22.13 -18.30
N VAL A 390 -16.61 -21.16 -17.75
CA VAL A 390 -16.75 -20.69 -16.36
C VAL A 390 -17.74 -19.52 -16.30
N LEU A 391 -17.72 -18.64 -17.30
CA LEU A 391 -18.62 -17.48 -17.40
C LEU A 391 -20.07 -17.92 -17.57
N GLY A 392 -20.34 -18.94 -18.44
CA GLY A 392 -21.69 -19.39 -18.74
C GLY A 392 -22.57 -18.26 -19.30
N ASP A 393 -23.80 -18.20 -18.81
CA ASP A 393 -24.79 -17.15 -19.14
C ASP A 393 -24.70 -15.90 -18.23
N THR A 394 -23.60 -15.75 -17.48
CA THR A 394 -23.37 -14.60 -16.62
C THR A 394 -22.56 -13.51 -17.31
N GLN A 395 -22.48 -12.33 -16.71
CA GLN A 395 -21.62 -11.24 -17.17
C GLN A 395 -20.75 -10.72 -16.06
N TYR A 396 -19.62 -10.09 -16.42
CA TYR A 396 -18.78 -9.37 -15.48
C TYR A 396 -19.02 -7.87 -15.59
N GLU A 397 -19.19 -7.20 -14.46
CA GLU A 397 -19.26 -5.74 -14.38
C GLU A 397 -18.06 -5.20 -13.58
N PHE A 398 -17.47 -4.13 -14.09
CA PHE A 398 -16.43 -3.41 -13.36
C PHE A 398 -17.02 -2.64 -12.17
N PRO A 399 -16.22 -2.43 -11.09
CA PRO A 399 -16.64 -1.63 -9.96
C PRO A 399 -17.02 -0.22 -10.40
N ARG A 400 -18.13 0.29 -9.88
CA ARG A 400 -18.57 1.66 -10.18
C ARG A 400 -17.74 2.67 -9.41
N PRO A 401 -17.38 3.81 -10.04
CA PRO A 401 -16.67 4.88 -9.37
C PRO A 401 -17.51 5.49 -8.24
N PHE A 402 -16.83 6.02 -7.22
CA PHE A 402 -17.44 6.75 -6.12
C PHE A 402 -16.62 8.01 -5.79
N GLU A 403 -17.27 8.96 -5.11
CA GLU A 403 -16.63 10.23 -4.75
C GLU A 403 -15.53 10.02 -3.70
N LEU A 404 -14.36 10.59 -3.96
CA LEU A 404 -13.24 10.57 -3.03
C LEU A 404 -13.58 11.41 -1.79
N GLN A 405 -13.45 10.80 -0.61
CA GLN A 405 -13.69 11.47 0.67
C GLN A 405 -12.42 12.08 1.27
N SER A 406 -11.24 11.62 0.84
CA SER A 406 -9.94 12.12 1.26
C SER A 406 -9.34 13.07 0.23
N CYS A 407 -8.44 13.95 0.67
CA CYS A 407 -7.66 14.82 -0.20
C CYS A 407 -6.16 14.62 0.02
N ILE A 408 -5.33 15.29 -0.78
CA ILE A 408 -3.87 15.18 -0.63
C ILE A 408 -3.40 15.62 0.76
N ALA A 409 -4.06 16.62 1.36
CA ALA A 409 -3.68 17.10 2.69
C ALA A 409 -3.79 16.01 3.77
N ASP A 410 -4.73 15.07 3.62
CA ASP A 410 -4.94 13.98 4.58
C ASP A 410 -3.81 12.92 4.57
N ILE A 411 -2.95 12.94 3.53
CA ILE A 411 -1.84 11.99 3.35
C ILE A 411 -0.46 12.66 3.38
N LEU A 412 -0.40 13.97 3.62
CA LEU A 412 0.87 14.67 3.76
C LEU A 412 1.48 14.40 5.14
N GLU A 413 2.78 14.12 5.15
CA GLU A 413 3.55 13.99 6.38
C GLU A 413 3.76 15.37 7.01
N GLU A 414 3.53 15.50 8.33
CA GLU A 414 3.75 16.76 9.07
C GLU A 414 5.24 17.08 9.22
N ASN A 415 6.08 16.07 9.40
CA ASN A 415 7.52 16.21 9.64
C ASN A 415 8.33 15.67 8.45
N VAL A 416 8.51 16.50 7.43
CA VAL A 416 9.28 16.15 6.23
C VAL A 416 10.72 16.64 6.34
N SER A 417 11.70 15.77 6.09
CA SER A 417 13.11 16.15 6.08
C SER A 417 13.39 17.20 5.00
N GLU A 418 14.20 18.22 5.32
CA GLU A 418 14.59 19.31 4.41
C GLU A 418 15.11 18.83 3.06
N LYS A 419 15.73 17.64 2.99
CA LYS A 419 16.22 17.05 1.73
C LYS A 419 15.13 16.80 0.67
N PHE A 420 13.86 16.75 1.07
CA PHE A 420 12.72 16.54 0.16
C PHE A 420 12.09 17.85 -0.33
N PHE A 421 12.45 18.98 0.25
CA PHE A 421 12.00 20.28 -0.24
C PHE A 421 12.78 20.70 -1.49
N LEU A 422 12.09 21.38 -2.39
CA LEU A 422 12.75 21.98 -3.53
C LEU A 422 13.71 23.08 -3.06
N LYS A 423 14.89 23.13 -3.66
CA LYS A 423 15.81 24.23 -3.39
C LYS A 423 15.16 25.55 -3.82
N PRO A 424 15.35 26.65 -3.06
CA PRO A 424 14.77 27.95 -3.37
C PRO A 424 14.95 28.39 -4.84
N ASP A 425 16.15 28.22 -5.38
CA ASP A 425 16.46 28.52 -6.78
C ASP A 425 15.59 27.75 -7.81
N SER A 426 15.22 26.50 -7.45
CA SER A 426 14.36 25.67 -8.31
C SER A 426 12.92 26.16 -8.28
N VAL A 427 12.44 26.60 -7.12
CA VAL A 427 11.11 27.21 -6.96
C VAL A 427 11.02 28.53 -7.71
N ILE A 428 12.04 29.39 -7.57
CA ILE A 428 12.12 30.69 -8.26
C ILE A 428 12.12 30.50 -9.78
N LYS A 429 12.90 29.54 -10.31
CA LYS A 429 12.87 29.22 -11.74
C LYS A 429 11.51 28.77 -12.23
N PHE A 430 10.79 28.00 -11.42
CA PHE A 430 9.45 27.56 -11.76
C PHE A 430 8.46 28.74 -11.78
N LEU A 431 8.49 29.58 -10.76
CA LEU A 431 7.64 30.77 -10.64
C LEU A 431 7.90 31.78 -11.76
N SER A 432 9.17 32.03 -12.12
CA SER A 432 9.54 32.99 -13.17
C SER A 432 9.16 32.53 -14.58
N LYS A 433 8.93 31.26 -14.80
CA LYS A 433 8.58 30.68 -16.10
C LYS A 433 7.07 30.69 -16.39
N ASN A 434 6.25 30.78 -15.36
CA ASN A 434 4.78 30.78 -15.43
C ASN A 434 4.24 32.11 -14.86
N GLU A 435 2.94 32.32 -14.91
CA GLU A 435 2.28 33.48 -14.30
C GLU A 435 2.59 33.54 -12.78
N ALA A 436 3.50 34.43 -12.41
CA ALA A 436 4.09 34.47 -11.08
C ALA A 436 3.05 34.59 -9.93
N ASP A 437 1.94 35.30 -10.15
CA ASP A 437 0.90 35.50 -9.17
C ASP A 437 0.15 34.21 -8.81
N GLN A 438 -0.17 33.37 -9.81
CA GLN A 438 -0.82 32.08 -9.57
C GLN A 438 0.13 31.12 -8.88
N GLN A 439 1.40 31.14 -9.26
CA GLN A 439 2.41 30.28 -8.65
C GLN A 439 2.76 30.72 -7.24
N ALA A 440 2.74 32.02 -6.95
CA ALA A 440 2.91 32.54 -5.59
C ALA A 440 1.77 32.09 -4.66
N GLN A 441 0.52 32.03 -5.18
CA GLN A 441 -0.62 31.52 -4.42
C GLN A 441 -0.47 30.03 -4.12
N ILE A 442 -0.06 29.21 -5.09
CA ILE A 442 0.21 27.79 -4.89
C ILE A 442 1.33 27.60 -3.85
N PHE A 443 2.40 28.37 -3.93
CA PHE A 443 3.49 28.30 -2.98
C PHE A 443 3.01 28.62 -1.56
N TYR A 444 2.19 29.67 -1.37
CA TYR A 444 1.60 30.01 -0.09
C TYR A 444 0.71 28.89 0.47
N GLU A 445 -0.17 28.33 -0.37
CA GLU A 445 -1.08 27.24 0.02
C GLU A 445 -0.34 25.98 0.50
N VAL A 446 0.83 25.70 -0.09
CA VAL A 446 1.64 24.50 0.24
C VAL A 446 2.58 24.76 1.43
N THR A 447 3.13 25.98 1.55
CA THR A 447 4.19 26.28 2.54
C THR A 447 3.73 27.15 3.70
N ASP A 448 2.49 27.63 3.67
CA ASP A 448 1.94 28.62 4.60
C ASP A 448 2.74 29.94 4.63
N HIS A 449 3.49 30.21 3.57
CA HIS A 449 4.33 31.40 3.39
C HIS A 449 3.82 32.27 2.22
N LYS A 450 3.20 33.40 2.53
CA LYS A 450 2.72 34.36 1.56
C LYS A 450 3.87 35.26 1.08
N LEU A 451 4.17 35.21 -0.21
CA LEU A 451 5.13 36.15 -0.81
C LEU A 451 4.61 37.58 -0.75
N SER A 452 5.47 38.52 -0.38
CA SER A 452 5.18 39.95 -0.45
C SER A 452 5.11 40.45 -1.92
N ASP A 453 4.50 41.59 -2.14
CA ASP A 453 4.44 42.19 -3.48
C ASP A 453 5.84 42.50 -4.06
N GLU A 454 6.80 42.81 -3.19
CA GLU A 454 8.21 43.04 -3.58
C GLU A 454 8.88 41.75 -4.00
N GLU A 455 8.66 40.64 -3.27
CA GLU A 455 9.17 39.31 -3.63
C GLU A 455 8.55 38.79 -4.93
N ILE A 456 7.25 39.02 -5.17
CA ILE A 456 6.58 38.67 -6.42
C ILE A 456 7.18 39.49 -7.59
N GLN A 457 7.45 40.77 -7.39
CA GLN A 457 8.12 41.62 -8.43
C GLN A 457 9.55 41.15 -8.67
N LEU A 458 10.28 40.78 -7.65
CA LEU A 458 11.63 40.23 -7.75
C LEU A 458 11.64 38.91 -8.56
N VAL A 459 10.70 38.02 -8.30
CA VAL A 459 10.52 36.76 -9.04
C VAL A 459 10.20 37.04 -10.53
N ARG A 460 9.31 37.99 -10.83
CA ARG A 460 8.97 38.39 -12.19
C ARG A 460 10.19 38.93 -12.98
N GLN A 461 11.13 39.51 -12.28
CA GLN A 461 12.39 40.03 -12.86
C GLN A 461 13.50 39.01 -12.92
N GLY A 462 13.23 37.73 -12.51
CA GLY A 462 14.23 36.67 -12.47
C GLY A 462 15.21 36.80 -11.27
N GLY A 463 14.83 37.57 -10.24
CA GLY A 463 15.60 37.74 -9.02
C GLY A 463 15.42 36.58 -8.04
N HIS A 464 16.20 36.60 -6.95
CA HIS A 464 16.17 35.59 -5.87
C HIS A 464 15.52 36.17 -4.62
N ILE A 465 14.67 35.37 -3.97
CA ILE A 465 14.16 35.66 -2.63
C ILE A 465 15.20 35.12 -1.64
N ALA A 466 15.72 36.00 -0.78
CA ALA A 466 16.59 35.59 0.31
C ALA A 466 15.72 34.90 1.36
N GLY A 467 15.97 33.59 1.59
CA GLY A 467 15.34 32.78 2.62
C GLY A 467 15.87 33.08 4.03
#